data_77f8eed1c842ea07d4828b668a119dd1
#
_entry.id   77f8eed1c842ea07d4828b668a119dd1
#
_cell.length_a   1.000
_cell.length_b   1.000
_cell.length_c   1.000
_cell.angle_alpha   90.00
_cell.angle_beta   90.00
_cell.angle_gamma   90.00
#
_symmetry.space_group_name_H-M   'P 1'
#
loop_
_entity.id
_entity.type
_entity.pdbx_description
1 polymer ?
#
loop_
_entity_poly.entity_id
_entity_poly.type
_entity_poly.pdbx_seq_one_letter_code
_entity_poly.pdbx_strand_id
1 'polypeptide(L)'
;LKKCESENRYASPEEQEILSNYVGWGGLPDAFDESKASWSEEYQELKDLLTKEEYAAARESTLNAHYTQPVIIESMYQVLQNLGFEKGNILEPSMGVGNFFGILPDKLQQSRLYGVELDSISGRIAKLLYPNADIQIKGFEKTDYPNDFFDVAIGNVPFGSYKVNDRQYDKYHFMIHDYFLAKTID
;
A
#
# COMPACT_ATOMS: atom_id res chain seq x y z
N LEU A 1 -1.43 5.73 -14.92
CA LEU A 1 -1.99 4.42 -14.60
C LEU A 1 -2.84 3.88 -15.76
N LYS A 2 -4.02 4.42 -16.05
CA LYS A 2 -4.98 3.91 -17.05
C LYS A 2 -4.39 3.79 -18.46
N LYS A 3 -3.49 4.68 -18.85
CA LYS A 3 -2.78 4.59 -20.13
C LYS A 3 -1.92 3.32 -20.21
N CYS A 4 -1.10 3.04 -19.21
CA CYS A 4 -0.27 1.83 -19.18
C CYS A 4 -1.12 0.56 -19.24
N GLU A 5 -2.25 0.56 -18.51
CA GLU A 5 -3.18 -0.57 -18.47
C GLU A 5 -3.88 -0.79 -19.83
N SER A 6 -4.37 0.28 -20.45
CA SER A 6 -5.04 0.18 -21.77
C SER A 6 -4.08 -0.28 -22.88
N GLU A 7 -2.80 0.06 -22.77
CA GLU A 7 -1.73 -0.35 -23.68
C GLU A 7 -1.09 -1.69 -23.29
N ASN A 8 -1.50 -2.28 -22.17
CA ASN A 8 -0.98 -3.53 -21.59
C ASN A 8 0.57 -3.55 -21.53
N ARG A 9 1.16 -2.51 -20.97
CA ARG A 9 2.61 -2.34 -20.85
C ARG A 9 3.02 -1.83 -19.48
N TYR A 10 4.28 -1.98 -19.16
CA TYR A 10 4.90 -1.35 -18.00
C TYR A 10 4.99 0.18 -18.16
N ALA A 11 5.09 0.89 -17.05
CA ALA A 11 5.32 2.32 -17.03
C ALA A 11 6.75 2.64 -17.50
N SER A 12 6.90 3.71 -18.31
CA SER A 12 8.22 4.25 -18.63
C SER A 12 8.86 4.91 -17.37
N PRO A 13 10.18 5.18 -17.38
CA PRO A 13 10.82 5.87 -16.25
C PRO A 13 10.13 7.19 -15.89
N GLU A 14 9.71 7.98 -16.86
CA GLU A 14 9.01 9.25 -16.66
C GLU A 14 7.60 9.02 -16.07
N GLU A 15 6.90 7.98 -16.52
CA GLU A 15 5.61 7.59 -15.96
C GLU A 15 5.75 7.03 -14.54
N GLN A 16 6.82 6.30 -14.25
CA GLN A 16 7.11 5.83 -12.88
C GLN A 16 7.38 7.00 -11.93
N GLU A 17 8.11 8.03 -12.37
CA GLU A 17 8.31 9.25 -11.59
C GLU A 17 6.97 9.93 -11.24
N ILE A 18 6.06 10.05 -12.21
CA ILE A 18 4.71 10.59 -11.98
C ILE A 18 3.92 9.70 -11.00
N LEU A 19 3.94 8.39 -11.19
CA LEU A 19 3.21 7.44 -10.36
C LEU A 19 3.74 7.38 -8.92
N SER A 20 5.04 7.54 -8.72
CA SER A 20 5.68 7.55 -7.39
C SER A 20 5.27 8.76 -6.55
N ASN A 21 4.80 9.83 -7.18
CA ASN A 21 4.27 11.01 -6.50
C ASN A 21 2.82 10.85 -6.01
N TYR A 22 2.17 9.72 -6.32
CA TYR A 22 0.82 9.49 -5.81
C TYR A 22 0.84 9.24 -4.30
N VAL A 23 0.15 10.10 -3.58
CA VAL A 23 0.08 10.09 -2.12
C VAL A 23 -1.33 9.75 -1.59
N GLY A 24 -2.19 9.17 -2.43
CA GLY A 24 -3.59 8.94 -2.09
C GLY A 24 -4.36 10.26 -1.90
N TRP A 25 -5.48 10.18 -1.23
CA TRP A 25 -6.39 11.30 -1.03
C TRP A 25 -6.44 11.79 0.42
N GLY A 26 -5.47 11.37 1.24
CA GLY A 26 -5.38 11.78 2.65
C GLY A 26 -5.36 13.30 2.79
N GLY A 27 -6.29 13.83 3.61
CA GLY A 27 -6.40 15.27 3.82
C GLY A 27 -7.12 16.06 2.72
N LEU A 28 -7.68 15.42 1.69
CA LEU A 28 -8.42 16.05 0.60
C LEU A 28 -9.90 15.61 0.51
N PRO A 29 -10.66 15.58 1.62
CA PRO A 29 -12.06 15.14 1.58
C PRO A 29 -12.95 16.07 0.74
N ASP A 30 -12.59 17.36 0.62
CA ASP A 30 -13.36 18.35 -0.13
C ASP A 30 -13.41 18.07 -1.64
N ALA A 31 -12.42 17.35 -2.19
CA ALA A 31 -12.42 16.90 -3.59
C ALA A 31 -13.54 15.88 -3.88
N PHE A 32 -14.13 15.28 -2.86
CA PHE A 32 -15.22 14.30 -2.96
C PHE A 32 -16.57 14.84 -2.47
N ASP A 33 -16.65 16.14 -2.18
CA ASP A 33 -17.86 16.80 -1.67
C ASP A 33 -18.47 17.72 -2.75
N GLU A 34 -19.64 17.33 -3.30
CA GLU A 34 -20.37 18.07 -4.32
C GLU A 34 -20.75 19.49 -3.89
N SER A 35 -20.87 19.75 -2.58
CA SER A 35 -21.23 21.07 -2.05
C SER A 35 -20.08 22.08 -2.06
N LYS A 36 -18.86 21.63 -2.32
CA LYS A 36 -17.63 22.45 -2.30
C LYS A 36 -17.36 23.10 -3.65
N ALA A 37 -17.89 24.31 -3.85
CA ALA A 37 -17.76 25.05 -5.11
C ALA A 37 -16.30 25.26 -5.54
N SER A 38 -15.35 25.39 -4.60
CA SER A 38 -13.92 25.54 -4.88
C SER A 38 -13.24 24.29 -5.44
N TRP A 39 -13.92 23.13 -5.37
CA TRP A 39 -13.43 21.82 -5.82
C TRP A 39 -14.33 21.20 -6.90
N SER A 40 -15.22 22.02 -7.51
CA SER A 40 -16.22 21.52 -8.46
C SER A 40 -15.61 20.91 -9.72
N GLU A 41 -14.49 21.43 -10.19
CA GLU A 41 -13.78 20.92 -11.38
C GLU A 41 -13.15 19.57 -11.08
N GLU A 42 -12.37 19.47 -9.99
CA GLU A 42 -11.73 18.22 -9.55
C GLU A 42 -12.75 17.15 -9.17
N TYR A 43 -13.84 17.54 -8.52
CA TYR A 43 -14.94 16.63 -8.21
C TYR A 43 -15.53 15.99 -9.46
N GLN A 44 -15.80 16.79 -10.51
CA GLN A 44 -16.33 16.26 -11.75
C GLN A 44 -15.30 15.42 -12.49
N GLU A 45 -14.04 15.88 -12.56
CA GLU A 45 -12.96 15.13 -13.20
C GLU A 45 -12.75 13.75 -12.54
N LEU A 46 -12.79 13.67 -11.21
CA LEU A 46 -12.68 12.40 -10.48
C LEU A 46 -13.82 11.45 -10.83
N LYS A 47 -15.06 11.97 -10.95
CA LYS A 47 -16.21 11.15 -11.36
C LYS A 47 -16.10 10.63 -12.78
N ASP A 48 -15.53 11.41 -13.68
CA ASP A 48 -15.38 11.05 -15.10
C ASP A 48 -14.20 10.06 -15.29
N LEU A 49 -13.14 10.21 -14.50
CA LEU A 49 -11.92 9.39 -14.61
C LEU A 49 -12.03 8.06 -13.87
N LEU A 50 -12.71 8.01 -12.73
CA LEU A 50 -12.74 6.83 -11.85
C LEU A 50 -14.00 5.98 -12.10
N THR A 51 -13.88 4.67 -11.97
CA THR A 51 -15.08 3.82 -11.85
C THR A 51 -15.78 4.11 -10.52
N LYS A 52 -17.00 3.64 -10.35
CA LYS A 52 -17.74 3.81 -9.09
C LYS A 52 -17.00 3.21 -7.90
N GLU A 53 -16.40 2.05 -8.11
CA GLU A 53 -15.61 1.32 -7.11
C GLU A 53 -14.32 2.08 -6.77
N GLU A 54 -13.58 2.55 -7.78
CA GLU A 54 -12.37 3.36 -7.60
C GLU A 54 -12.69 4.68 -6.88
N TYR A 55 -13.81 5.34 -7.24
CA TYR A 55 -14.25 6.56 -6.59
C TYR A 55 -14.59 6.34 -5.12
N ALA A 56 -15.31 5.25 -4.80
CA ALA A 56 -15.64 4.90 -3.42
C ALA A 56 -14.37 4.62 -2.60
N ALA A 57 -13.43 3.83 -3.13
CA ALA A 57 -12.16 3.53 -2.49
C ALA A 57 -11.31 4.78 -2.27
N ALA A 58 -11.20 5.65 -3.29
CA ALA A 58 -10.48 6.92 -3.19
C ALA A 58 -11.08 7.83 -2.11
N ARG A 59 -12.42 7.93 -2.04
CA ARG A 59 -13.12 8.70 -1.01
C ARG A 59 -12.88 8.13 0.39
N GLU A 60 -12.90 6.82 0.58
CA GLU A 60 -12.61 6.19 1.85
C GLU A 60 -11.16 6.44 2.29
N SER A 61 -10.21 6.49 1.36
CA SER A 61 -8.79 6.74 1.64
C SER A 61 -8.51 8.14 2.18
N THR A 62 -9.43 9.11 2.01
CA THR A 62 -9.27 10.47 2.55
C THR A 62 -9.05 10.52 4.05
N LEU A 63 -9.50 9.50 4.78
CA LEU A 63 -9.38 9.40 6.24
C LEU A 63 -8.16 8.57 6.69
N ASN A 64 -7.61 7.72 5.83
CA ASN A 64 -6.68 6.67 6.23
C ASN A 64 -5.35 6.64 5.44
N ALA A 65 -5.18 7.47 4.42
CA ALA A 65 -3.95 7.52 3.65
C ALA A 65 -2.87 8.31 4.40
N HIS A 66 -2.00 7.60 5.11
CA HIS A 66 -0.86 8.15 5.82
C HIS A 66 0.43 7.53 5.29
N TYR A 67 1.24 8.34 4.59
CA TYR A 67 2.52 7.89 4.03
C TYR A 67 3.66 8.12 5.01
N THR A 68 4.50 7.09 5.15
CA THR A 68 5.68 7.15 6.02
C THR A 68 6.76 7.98 5.35
N GLN A 69 7.36 8.91 6.10
CA GLN A 69 8.44 9.75 5.59
C GLN A 69 9.69 8.91 5.26
N PRO A 70 10.43 9.23 4.18
CA PRO A 70 11.62 8.50 3.75
C PRO A 70 12.64 8.27 4.88
N VAL A 71 12.94 9.28 5.67
CA VAL A 71 13.91 9.20 6.77
C VAL A 71 13.55 8.13 7.82
N ILE A 72 12.24 7.90 8.04
CA ILE A 72 11.78 6.86 8.95
C ILE A 72 12.01 5.48 8.34
N ILE A 73 11.68 5.31 7.05
CA ILE A 73 11.89 4.05 6.32
C ILE A 73 13.38 3.69 6.27
N GLU A 74 14.23 4.65 5.95
CA GLU A 74 15.69 4.50 5.96
C GLU A 74 16.20 4.04 7.32
N SER A 75 15.69 4.65 8.41
CA SER A 75 16.04 4.29 9.78
C SER A 75 15.61 2.86 10.12
N MET A 76 14.43 2.42 9.67
CA MET A 76 13.95 1.05 9.88
C MET A 76 14.84 0.04 9.14
N TYR A 77 15.22 0.30 7.90
CA TYR A 77 16.17 -0.54 7.16
C TYR A 77 17.56 -0.56 7.81
N GLN A 78 18.01 0.56 8.35
CA GLN A 78 19.29 0.60 9.09
C GLN A 78 19.24 -0.31 10.32
N VAL A 79 18.11 -0.36 11.03
CA VAL A 79 17.92 -1.30 12.15
C VAL A 79 17.99 -2.75 11.67
N LEU A 80 17.31 -3.10 10.59
CA LEU A 80 17.37 -4.47 10.03
C LEU A 80 18.80 -4.88 9.65
N GLN A 81 19.55 -3.98 9.01
CA GLN A 81 20.95 -4.24 8.67
C GLN A 81 21.83 -4.41 9.92
N ASN A 82 21.62 -3.61 10.96
CA ASN A 82 22.34 -3.72 12.23
C ASN A 82 22.01 -5.04 12.98
N LEU A 83 20.81 -5.59 12.77
CA LEU A 83 20.42 -6.92 13.26
C LEU A 83 20.99 -8.06 12.41
N GLY A 84 21.72 -7.76 11.34
CA GLY A 84 22.37 -8.75 10.49
C GLY A 84 21.49 -9.30 9.36
N PHE A 85 20.35 -8.68 9.07
CA PHE A 85 19.53 -9.10 7.92
C PHE A 85 20.21 -8.71 6.61
N GLU A 86 20.45 -9.68 5.73
CA GLU A 86 21.13 -9.48 4.45
C GLU A 86 20.21 -9.72 3.25
N LYS A 87 19.35 -10.73 3.31
CA LYS A 87 18.38 -11.07 2.26
C LYS A 87 17.33 -12.04 2.77
N GLY A 88 16.16 -12.03 2.14
CA GLY A 88 15.06 -12.96 2.46
C GLY A 88 13.77 -12.53 1.78
N ASN A 89 12.66 -13.09 2.24
CA ASN A 89 11.31 -12.70 1.85
C ASN A 89 10.85 -11.53 2.74
N ILE A 90 10.62 -10.38 2.13
CA ILE A 90 10.18 -9.15 2.84
C ILE A 90 8.71 -8.91 2.51
N LEU A 91 7.87 -8.81 3.53
CA LEU A 91 6.44 -8.47 3.42
C LEU A 91 6.19 -7.01 3.80
N GLU A 92 5.43 -6.29 2.98
CA GLU A 92 4.77 -5.04 3.34
C GLU A 92 3.24 -5.26 3.32
N PRO A 93 2.57 -5.43 4.48
CA PRO A 93 1.18 -5.92 4.54
C PRO A 93 0.12 -4.86 4.26
N SER A 94 0.51 -3.59 4.15
CA SER A 94 -0.34 -2.45 3.75
C SER A 94 0.51 -1.41 3.03
N MET A 95 0.87 -1.74 1.78
CA MET A 95 2.00 -1.12 1.12
C MET A 95 1.72 0.25 0.49
N GLY A 96 0.47 0.63 0.29
CA GLY A 96 0.15 1.81 -0.51
C GLY A 96 0.74 1.69 -1.91
N VAL A 97 1.51 2.68 -2.33
CA VAL A 97 2.27 2.63 -3.59
C VAL A 97 3.65 1.99 -3.45
N GLY A 98 4.03 1.51 -2.26
CA GLY A 98 5.28 0.79 -2.03
C GLY A 98 6.48 1.68 -1.70
N ASN A 99 6.30 2.69 -0.87
CA ASN A 99 7.39 3.58 -0.46
C ASN A 99 8.54 2.83 0.22
N PHE A 100 8.24 1.76 0.98
CA PHE A 100 9.27 0.92 1.57
C PHE A 100 10.09 0.19 0.50
N PHE A 101 9.46 -0.29 -0.56
CA PHE A 101 10.18 -0.93 -1.68
C PHE A 101 11.05 0.07 -2.45
N GLY A 102 10.56 1.31 -2.61
CA GLY A 102 11.30 2.37 -3.31
C GLY A 102 12.57 2.84 -2.60
N ILE A 103 12.64 2.65 -1.29
CA ILE A 103 13.78 3.05 -0.44
C ILE A 103 14.60 1.83 0.01
N LEU A 104 14.34 0.66 -0.60
CA LEU A 104 15.08 -0.57 -0.27
C LEU A 104 16.57 -0.37 -0.49
N PRO A 105 17.43 -0.56 0.54
CA PRO A 105 18.87 -0.41 0.42
C PRO A 105 19.49 -1.39 -0.60
N ASP A 106 20.56 -0.97 -1.28
CA ASP A 106 21.25 -1.79 -2.28
C ASP A 106 21.67 -3.18 -1.74
N LYS A 107 22.06 -3.24 -0.48
CA LYS A 107 22.44 -4.50 0.19
C LYS A 107 21.30 -5.51 0.28
N LEU A 108 20.05 -5.04 0.25
CA LEU A 108 18.85 -5.87 0.35
C LEU A 108 18.18 -6.17 -1.00
N GLN A 109 18.74 -5.69 -2.11
CA GLN A 109 18.19 -5.85 -3.48
C GLN A 109 18.06 -7.30 -3.95
N GLN A 110 18.71 -8.25 -3.27
CA GLN A 110 18.55 -9.68 -3.55
C GLN A 110 17.36 -10.32 -2.82
N SER A 111 16.66 -9.55 -1.99
CA SER A 111 15.45 -10.00 -1.30
C SER A 111 14.28 -10.11 -2.27
N ARG A 112 13.33 -10.99 -1.94
CA ARG A 112 12.05 -11.08 -2.64
C ARG A 112 11.03 -10.21 -1.92
N LEU A 113 10.33 -9.38 -2.68
CA LEU A 113 9.40 -8.40 -2.15
C LEU A 113 7.95 -8.87 -2.35
N TYR A 114 7.19 -8.84 -1.28
CA TYR A 114 5.77 -9.20 -1.24
C TYR A 114 4.99 -8.04 -0.67
N GLY A 115 4.00 -7.57 -1.41
CA GLY A 115 3.17 -6.44 -1.00
C GLY A 115 1.69 -6.81 -0.98
N VAL A 116 0.96 -6.30 -0.01
CA VAL A 116 -0.49 -6.40 0.04
C VAL A 116 -1.08 -5.00 0.13
N GLU A 117 -2.06 -4.71 -0.72
CA GLU A 117 -2.74 -3.41 -0.72
C GLU A 117 -4.24 -3.59 -0.97
N LEU A 118 -5.05 -2.98 -0.11
CA LEU A 118 -6.50 -3.03 -0.22
C LEU A 118 -7.02 -2.09 -1.30
N ASP A 119 -6.47 -0.87 -1.37
CA ASP A 119 -6.86 0.12 -2.38
C ASP A 119 -6.38 -0.28 -3.77
N SER A 120 -7.32 -0.41 -4.69
CA SER A 120 -7.01 -0.88 -6.05
C SER A 120 -6.17 0.10 -6.86
N ILE A 121 -6.29 1.41 -6.62
CA ILE A 121 -5.51 2.41 -7.34
C ILE A 121 -4.05 2.34 -6.89
N SER A 122 -3.82 2.40 -5.58
CA SER A 122 -2.47 2.30 -4.98
C SER A 122 -1.79 0.99 -5.37
N GLY A 123 -2.49 -0.14 -5.26
CA GLY A 123 -1.92 -1.45 -5.59
C GLY A 123 -1.59 -1.62 -7.08
N ARG A 124 -2.39 -1.05 -7.99
CA ARG A 124 -2.11 -1.06 -9.44
C ARG A 124 -0.93 -0.14 -9.79
N ILE A 125 -0.80 1.01 -9.10
CA ILE A 125 0.37 1.88 -9.21
C ILE A 125 1.62 1.11 -8.74
N ALA A 126 1.56 0.48 -7.58
CA ALA A 126 2.66 -0.31 -7.04
C ALA A 126 3.13 -1.41 -8.01
N LYS A 127 2.22 -2.11 -8.68
CA LYS A 127 2.58 -3.10 -9.72
C LYS A 127 3.33 -2.51 -10.91
N LEU A 128 3.05 -1.26 -11.28
CA LEU A 128 3.79 -0.57 -12.35
C LEU A 128 5.15 -0.06 -11.88
N LEU A 129 5.28 0.28 -10.60
CA LEU A 129 6.55 0.73 -10.01
C LEU A 129 7.49 -0.44 -9.72
N TYR A 130 6.95 -1.57 -9.26
CA TYR A 130 7.73 -2.74 -8.81
C TYR A 130 7.32 -4.02 -9.54
N PRO A 131 7.60 -4.15 -10.84
CA PRO A 131 7.14 -5.28 -11.66
C PRO A 131 7.70 -6.64 -11.23
N ASN A 132 8.77 -6.66 -10.45
CA ASN A 132 9.41 -7.89 -9.95
C ASN A 132 8.91 -8.29 -8.55
N ALA A 133 8.08 -7.48 -7.90
CA ALA A 133 7.48 -7.80 -6.61
C ALA A 133 6.18 -8.59 -6.78
N ASP A 134 5.90 -9.49 -5.83
CA ASP A 134 4.59 -10.14 -5.74
C ASP A 134 3.62 -9.23 -4.98
N ILE A 135 2.74 -8.56 -5.72
CA ILE A 135 1.79 -7.59 -5.15
C ILE A 135 0.37 -8.12 -5.28
N GLN A 136 -0.29 -8.33 -4.14
CA GLN A 136 -1.67 -8.77 -4.05
C GLN A 136 -2.59 -7.58 -3.71
N ILE A 137 -3.57 -7.31 -4.61
CA ILE A 137 -4.55 -6.23 -4.41
C ILE A 137 -5.79 -6.85 -3.76
N LYS A 138 -5.78 -6.88 -2.43
CA LYS A 138 -6.87 -7.41 -1.59
C LYS A 138 -6.62 -7.07 -0.13
N GLY A 139 -7.62 -7.25 0.72
CA GLY A 139 -7.42 -7.13 2.16
C GLY A 139 -6.43 -8.18 2.69
N PHE A 140 -5.65 -7.82 3.69
CA PHE A 140 -4.67 -8.72 4.30
C PHE A 140 -5.31 -9.98 4.90
N GLU A 141 -6.57 -9.90 5.32
CA GLU A 141 -7.37 -11.04 5.79
C GLU A 141 -7.64 -12.11 4.71
N LYS A 142 -7.47 -11.75 3.44
CA LYS A 142 -7.67 -12.65 2.29
C LYS A 142 -6.38 -13.23 1.74
N THR A 143 -5.27 -12.95 2.39
CA THR A 143 -3.98 -13.55 2.02
C THR A 143 -3.84 -14.94 2.64
N ASP A 144 -3.19 -15.83 1.92
CA ASP A 144 -2.95 -17.23 2.31
C ASP A 144 -1.46 -17.53 2.09
N TYR A 145 -0.63 -16.94 2.94
CA TYR A 145 0.80 -17.24 2.97
C TYR A 145 1.08 -18.41 3.93
N PRO A 146 2.04 -19.27 3.62
CA PRO A 146 2.47 -20.29 4.58
C PRO A 146 3.04 -19.65 5.85
N ASN A 147 2.88 -20.32 6.99
CA ASN A 147 3.54 -19.91 8.23
C ASN A 147 5.06 -19.87 8.04
N ASP A 148 5.75 -18.99 8.73
CA ASP A 148 7.20 -18.81 8.66
C ASP A 148 7.75 -18.53 7.24
N PHE A 149 6.91 -18.00 6.33
CA PHE A 149 7.30 -17.74 4.95
C PHE A 149 8.13 -16.46 4.79
N PHE A 150 7.91 -15.48 5.63
CA PHE A 150 8.58 -14.19 5.58
C PHE A 150 9.71 -14.12 6.61
N ASP A 151 10.87 -13.63 6.19
CA ASP A 151 12.00 -13.34 7.07
C ASP A 151 11.83 -11.98 7.76
N VAL A 152 11.12 -11.05 7.12
CA VAL A 152 10.84 -9.71 7.62
C VAL A 152 9.45 -9.27 7.20
N ALA A 153 8.69 -8.69 8.13
CA ALA A 153 7.55 -7.84 7.82
C ALA A 153 7.88 -6.40 8.22
N ILE A 154 7.75 -5.48 7.27
CA ILE A 154 8.06 -4.06 7.45
C ILE A 154 6.97 -3.21 6.83
N GLY A 155 6.55 -2.14 7.50
CA GLY A 155 5.52 -1.26 6.96
C GLY A 155 4.91 -0.37 8.02
N ASN A 156 3.96 0.45 7.58
CA ASN A 156 3.08 1.23 8.45
C ASN A 156 1.67 0.65 8.36
N VAL A 157 1.29 -0.14 9.37
CA VAL A 157 -0.01 -0.82 9.39
C VAL A 157 -1.16 0.17 9.65
N PRO A 158 -2.37 -0.11 9.15
CA PRO A 158 -3.51 0.76 9.40
C PRO A 158 -3.88 0.82 10.87
N PHE A 159 -4.33 1.99 11.31
CA PHE A 159 -4.81 2.24 12.68
C PHE A 159 -6.31 2.53 12.67
N GLY A 160 -7.01 2.15 13.72
CA GLY A 160 -8.41 2.47 13.87
C GLY A 160 -9.12 1.65 14.95
N SER A 161 -10.32 2.10 15.32
CA SER A 161 -11.17 1.43 16.30
C SER A 161 -12.16 0.46 15.61
N TYR A 162 -11.71 -0.23 14.59
CA TYR A 162 -12.50 -1.23 13.87
C TYR A 162 -11.73 -2.55 13.77
N LYS A 163 -12.44 -3.61 13.42
CA LYS A 163 -11.94 -4.97 13.34
C LYS A 163 -12.00 -5.48 11.92
N VAL A 164 -11.15 -6.43 11.62
CA VAL A 164 -11.16 -7.19 10.37
C VAL A 164 -11.72 -8.58 10.67
N ASN A 165 -12.51 -9.13 9.77
CA ASN A 165 -13.07 -10.48 9.92
C ASN A 165 -12.10 -11.48 9.28
N ASP A 166 -11.40 -12.24 10.12
CA ASP A 166 -10.53 -13.33 9.74
C ASP A 166 -10.76 -14.50 10.71
N ARG A 167 -11.27 -15.62 10.21
CA ARG A 167 -11.68 -16.77 11.03
C ARG A 167 -10.59 -17.28 11.97
N GLN A 168 -9.32 -17.16 11.58
CA GLN A 168 -8.19 -17.59 12.38
C GLN A 168 -8.01 -16.70 13.61
N TYR A 169 -8.30 -15.40 13.47
CA TYR A 169 -8.04 -14.36 14.48
C TYR A 169 -9.30 -13.83 15.16
N ASP A 170 -10.51 -14.10 14.66
CA ASP A 170 -11.78 -13.57 15.19
C ASP A 170 -11.97 -13.81 16.69
N LYS A 171 -11.50 -14.96 17.18
CA LYS A 171 -11.57 -15.34 18.61
C LYS A 171 -10.82 -14.39 19.55
N TYR A 172 -9.83 -13.64 19.04
CA TYR A 172 -9.01 -12.71 19.85
C TYR A 172 -9.60 -11.30 19.90
N HIS A 173 -10.55 -10.98 19.02
CA HIS A 173 -11.20 -9.67 18.93
C HIS A 173 -10.24 -8.50 18.72
N PHE A 174 -9.15 -8.71 18.04
CA PHE A 174 -8.13 -7.70 17.77
C PHE A 174 -8.72 -6.46 17.08
N MET A 175 -8.19 -5.29 17.43
CA MET A 175 -8.32 -4.10 16.59
C MET A 175 -7.43 -4.26 15.36
N ILE A 176 -7.66 -3.45 14.31
CA ILE A 176 -6.97 -3.63 13.03
C ILE A 176 -5.46 -3.68 13.16
N HIS A 177 -4.85 -2.78 13.93
CA HIS A 177 -3.40 -2.74 14.12
C HIS A 177 -2.86 -3.99 14.85
N ASP A 178 -3.56 -4.46 15.89
CA ASP A 178 -3.19 -5.69 16.61
C ASP A 178 -3.33 -6.93 15.70
N TYR A 179 -4.38 -6.94 14.87
CA TYR A 179 -4.59 -8.00 13.88
C TYR A 179 -3.44 -8.08 12.88
N PHE A 180 -3.02 -6.93 12.32
CA PHE A 180 -1.89 -6.90 11.37
C PHE A 180 -0.61 -7.41 12.02
N LEU A 181 -0.30 -6.97 13.26
CA LEU A 181 0.87 -7.44 14.01
C LEU A 181 0.78 -8.95 14.29
N ALA A 182 -0.37 -9.45 14.73
CA ALA A 182 -0.54 -10.87 15.01
C ALA A 182 -0.34 -11.73 13.76
N LYS A 183 -0.98 -11.36 12.65
CA LYS A 183 -0.90 -12.13 11.39
C LYS A 183 0.48 -12.06 10.72
N THR A 184 1.28 -11.02 10.96
CA THR A 184 2.64 -10.93 10.43
C THR A 184 3.67 -11.72 11.23
N ILE A 185 3.33 -12.17 12.45
CA ILE A 185 4.21 -12.99 13.31
C ILE A 185 3.99 -14.49 13.09
N ASP A 186 2.79 -14.88 12.66
CA ASP A 186 2.44 -16.27 12.31
C ASP A 186 2.99 -16.66 10.94
#